data_72f760aede1f97b69d9582566cc96f9d
#
_entry.id   72f760aede1f97b69d9582566cc96f9d
#
_cell.length_a   1.000
_cell.length_b   1.000
_cell.length_c   1.000
_cell.angle_alpha   90.00
_cell.angle_beta   90.00
_cell.angle_gamma   90.00
#
_symmetry.space_group_name_H-M   'P 1'
#
loop_
_entity.id
_entity.type
_entity.pdbx_description
1 polymer ?
#
loop_
_entity_poly.entity_id
_entity_poly.type
_entity_poly.pdbx_seq_one_letter_code
_entity_poly.pdbx_strand_id
1 'polypeptide(L)'
;MYKNILLAAAFQNWEHYSAHALAARDLAATLARGAERLHVLSVYEHETSRVPAGLPAEMAAKLREQQIGQVDRAMAEKMEAYVGPLLSQGLPVATILRLGSPRHQIIEVAHEVDADLLVIGSHSKRGLLDIALGGTARHVSTHAPCAVVMVAPKPKR
;
A
#
# COMPACT_ATOMS: atom_id res chain seq x y z
N MET A 1 20.02 -6.04 12.41
CA MET A 1 19.68 -5.72 11.00
C MET A 1 18.37 -6.44 10.69
N TYR A 2 17.43 -5.73 10.08
CA TYR A 2 16.15 -6.31 9.68
C TYR A 2 16.33 -7.21 8.46
N LYS A 3 15.66 -8.36 8.44
CA LYS A 3 15.75 -9.35 7.36
C LYS A 3 14.57 -9.24 6.39
N ASN A 4 13.35 -9.25 6.94
CA ASN A 4 12.11 -9.17 6.20
C ASN A 4 11.38 -7.85 6.51
N ILE A 5 11.50 -6.89 5.61
CA ILE A 5 10.86 -5.59 5.76
C ILE A 5 9.56 -5.59 4.96
N LEU A 6 8.46 -5.18 5.58
CA LEU A 6 7.18 -4.95 4.91
C LEU A 6 6.94 -3.44 4.77
N LEU A 7 6.84 -2.96 3.54
CA LEU A 7 6.44 -1.60 3.20
C LEU A 7 4.98 -1.62 2.74
N ALA A 8 4.10 -0.99 3.50
CA ALA A 8 2.69 -0.83 3.14
C ALA A 8 2.43 0.57 2.54
N ALA A 9 1.92 0.61 1.31
CA ALA A 9 1.62 1.84 0.59
C ALA A 9 0.22 1.78 -0.02
N ALA A 10 -0.52 2.89 0.04
CA ALA A 10 -1.85 3.03 -0.54
C ALA A 10 -1.76 3.73 -1.90
N PHE A 11 -2.31 3.09 -2.94
CA PHE A 11 -2.33 3.62 -4.31
C PHE A 11 -3.75 3.93 -4.81
N GLN A 12 -4.76 3.32 -4.22
CA GLN A 12 -6.14 3.45 -4.67
C GLN A 12 -6.63 4.89 -4.53
N ASN A 13 -7.41 5.35 -5.48
CA ASN A 13 -7.99 6.70 -5.53
C ASN A 13 -6.99 7.86 -5.66
N TRP A 14 -5.76 7.58 -6.06
CA TRP A 14 -4.74 8.61 -6.27
C TRP A 14 -4.29 8.62 -7.72
N GLU A 15 -4.25 9.78 -8.31
CA GLU A 15 -3.61 9.99 -9.61
C GLU A 15 -2.07 9.86 -9.48
N HIS A 16 -1.55 10.39 -8.38
CA HIS A 16 -0.13 10.30 -8.01
C HIS A 16 0.02 9.74 -6.61
N TYR A 17 1.20 9.19 -6.29
CA TYR A 17 1.49 8.72 -4.93
C TYR A 17 1.45 9.88 -3.93
N SER A 18 0.94 9.61 -2.72
CA SER A 18 0.99 10.59 -1.65
C SER A 18 2.43 10.88 -1.22
N ALA A 19 2.67 12.06 -0.66
CA ALA A 19 3.97 12.40 -0.10
C ALA A 19 4.39 11.43 1.03
N HIS A 20 3.42 10.90 1.79
CA HIS A 20 3.66 9.89 2.82
C HIS A 20 4.12 8.56 2.22
N ALA A 21 3.50 8.10 1.12
CA ALA A 21 3.90 6.88 0.43
C ALA A 21 5.31 7.00 -0.16
N LEU A 22 5.66 8.14 -0.72
CA LEU A 22 7.00 8.38 -1.25
C LEU A 22 8.05 8.44 -0.14
N ALA A 23 7.78 9.15 0.95
CA ALA A 23 8.69 9.21 2.10
C ALA A 23 8.90 7.84 2.76
N ALA A 24 7.83 7.04 2.86
CA ALA A 24 7.91 5.66 3.36
C ALA A 24 8.77 4.78 2.45
N ARG A 25 8.63 4.91 1.12
CA ARG A 25 9.47 4.21 0.14
C ARG A 25 10.95 4.55 0.30
N ASP A 26 11.27 5.83 0.41
CA ASP A 26 12.65 6.30 0.51
C ASP A 26 13.32 5.82 1.82
N LEU A 27 12.58 5.82 2.92
CA LEU A 27 13.05 5.25 4.17
C LEU A 27 13.23 3.74 4.08
N ALA A 28 12.24 3.01 3.53
CA ALA A 28 12.31 1.58 3.34
C ALA A 28 13.50 1.18 2.45
N ALA A 29 13.79 1.95 1.39
CA ALA A 29 14.97 1.75 0.56
C ALA A 29 16.28 1.82 1.35
N THR A 30 16.37 2.76 2.28
CA THR A 30 17.54 2.92 3.15
C THR A 30 17.69 1.74 4.11
N LEU A 31 16.59 1.33 4.74
CA LEU A 31 16.57 0.24 5.72
C LEU A 31 16.76 -1.14 5.08
N ALA A 32 16.34 -1.29 3.82
CA ALA A 32 16.44 -2.56 3.09
C ALA A 32 17.85 -2.86 2.54
N ARG A 33 18.80 -1.96 2.69
CA ARG A 33 20.19 -2.23 2.33
C ARG A 33 20.77 -3.29 3.26
N GLY A 34 20.93 -4.50 2.72
CA GLY A 34 21.37 -5.67 3.46
C GLY A 34 20.24 -6.49 4.10
N ALA A 35 18.98 -6.15 3.85
CA ALA A 35 17.86 -7.04 4.16
C ALA A 35 17.81 -8.25 3.21
N GLU A 36 17.20 -9.33 3.65
CA GLU A 36 16.99 -10.52 2.82
C GLU A 36 15.84 -10.27 1.82
N ARG A 37 14.80 -9.54 2.25
CA ARG A 37 13.64 -9.21 1.42
C ARG A 37 12.98 -7.90 1.83
N LEU A 38 12.59 -7.11 0.83
CA LEU A 38 11.70 -5.96 0.96
C LEU A 38 10.36 -6.29 0.28
N HIS A 39 9.36 -6.61 1.09
CA HIS A 39 7.99 -6.84 0.61
C HIS A 39 7.28 -5.49 0.48
N VAL A 40 6.76 -5.19 -0.69
CA VAL A 40 5.97 -3.98 -0.94
C VAL A 40 4.52 -4.38 -1.14
N LEU A 41 3.67 -3.95 -0.21
CA LEU A 41 2.25 -4.29 -0.17
C LEU A 41 1.40 -3.07 -0.51
N SER A 42 0.42 -3.25 -1.37
CA SER A 42 -0.73 -2.35 -1.48
C SER A 42 -2.03 -3.12 -1.35
N VAL A 43 -2.94 -2.59 -0.54
CA VAL A 43 -4.27 -3.15 -0.30
C VAL A 43 -5.31 -2.24 -0.93
N TYR A 44 -6.27 -2.81 -1.64
CA TYR A 44 -7.32 -2.07 -2.33
C TYR A 44 -8.65 -2.83 -2.32
N GLU A 45 -9.72 -2.14 -2.69
CA GLU A 45 -11.06 -2.69 -2.74
C GLU A 45 -11.66 -2.48 -4.14
N HIS A 46 -12.53 -3.39 -4.56
CA HIS A 46 -13.33 -3.20 -5.76
C HIS A 46 -14.58 -2.41 -5.42
N GLU A 47 -14.67 -1.15 -5.86
CA GLU A 47 -15.90 -0.37 -5.78
C GLU A 47 -16.88 -0.84 -6.85
N THR A 48 -17.91 -1.59 -6.45
CA THR A 48 -18.91 -2.14 -7.36
C THR A 48 -20.11 -1.22 -7.61
N SER A 49 -20.09 0.00 -7.09
CA SER A 49 -21.27 0.87 -6.98
C SER A 49 -21.60 1.67 -8.25
N ARG A 50 -20.88 1.52 -9.35
CA ARG A 50 -21.04 2.35 -10.55
C ARG A 50 -21.80 1.69 -11.71
N VAL A 51 -22.56 0.65 -11.44
CA VAL A 51 -23.43 0.08 -12.46
C VAL A 51 -24.76 0.84 -12.47
N PRO A 52 -25.17 1.42 -13.61
CA PRO A 52 -26.44 2.13 -13.71
C PRO A 52 -27.62 1.23 -13.32
N ALA A 53 -28.59 1.79 -12.60
CA ALA A 53 -29.84 1.10 -12.28
C ALA A 53 -30.64 0.83 -13.56
N GLY A 54 -31.34 -0.31 -13.61
CA GLY A 54 -32.21 -0.69 -14.72
C GLY A 54 -31.56 -1.42 -15.88
N LEU A 55 -30.28 -1.76 -15.78
CA LEU A 55 -29.64 -2.63 -16.78
C LEU A 55 -30.07 -4.10 -16.61
N PRO A 56 -30.20 -4.86 -17.71
CA PRO A 56 -30.34 -6.32 -17.63
C PRO A 56 -29.21 -6.94 -16.80
N ALA A 57 -29.53 -7.99 -16.02
CA ALA A 57 -28.59 -8.62 -15.10
C ALA A 57 -27.27 -9.06 -15.75
N GLU A 58 -27.35 -9.62 -16.98
CA GLU A 58 -26.18 -10.04 -17.74
C GLU A 58 -25.27 -8.87 -18.14
N MET A 59 -25.86 -7.76 -18.57
CA MET A 59 -25.12 -6.55 -18.93
C MET A 59 -24.50 -5.89 -17.68
N ALA A 60 -25.21 -5.86 -16.57
CA ALA A 60 -24.72 -5.37 -15.29
C ALA A 60 -23.51 -6.20 -14.79
N ALA A 61 -23.58 -7.53 -14.91
CA ALA A 61 -22.49 -8.43 -14.54
C ALA A 61 -21.25 -8.19 -15.42
N LYS A 62 -21.41 -8.05 -16.72
CA LYS A 62 -20.32 -7.77 -17.66
C LYS A 62 -19.64 -6.43 -17.38
N LEU A 63 -20.40 -5.38 -17.07
CA LEU A 63 -19.85 -4.08 -16.69
C LEU A 63 -19.04 -4.16 -15.38
N ARG A 64 -19.54 -4.89 -14.39
CA ARG A 64 -18.80 -5.10 -13.12
C ARG A 64 -17.47 -5.80 -13.38
N GLU A 65 -17.48 -6.86 -14.16
CA GLU A 65 -16.27 -7.61 -14.51
C GLU A 65 -15.24 -6.71 -15.23
N GLN A 66 -15.68 -5.87 -16.15
CA GLN A 66 -14.82 -4.90 -16.84
C GLN A 66 -14.23 -3.86 -15.85
N GLN A 67 -15.04 -3.34 -14.94
CA GLN A 67 -14.59 -2.37 -13.93
C GLN A 67 -13.55 -2.99 -12.98
N ILE A 68 -13.80 -4.21 -12.53
CA ILE A 68 -12.86 -4.98 -11.68
C ILE A 68 -11.53 -5.15 -12.42
N GLY A 69 -11.55 -5.60 -13.67
CA GLY A 69 -10.33 -5.79 -14.46
C GLY A 69 -9.56 -4.49 -14.73
N GLN A 70 -10.25 -3.35 -14.83
CA GLN A 70 -9.60 -2.05 -14.96
C GLN A 70 -8.90 -1.63 -13.65
N VAL A 71 -9.54 -1.83 -12.51
CA VAL A 71 -8.95 -1.52 -11.20
C VAL A 71 -7.74 -2.40 -10.95
N ASP A 72 -7.83 -3.70 -11.20
CA ASP A 72 -6.72 -4.63 -10.99
C ASP A 72 -5.51 -4.27 -11.84
N ARG A 73 -5.72 -3.93 -13.12
CA ARG A 73 -4.64 -3.48 -14.01
C ARG A 73 -4.02 -2.16 -13.54
N ALA A 74 -4.84 -1.20 -13.18
CA ALA A 74 -4.36 0.09 -12.67
C ALA A 74 -3.52 -0.07 -11.40
N MET A 75 -3.92 -0.96 -10.50
CA MET A 75 -3.15 -1.25 -9.28
C MET A 75 -1.82 -1.94 -9.57
N ALA A 76 -1.80 -2.88 -10.54
CA ALA A 76 -0.57 -3.54 -10.97
C ALA A 76 0.42 -2.54 -11.60
N GLU A 77 -0.05 -1.65 -12.47
CA GLU A 77 0.77 -0.60 -13.09
C GLU A 77 1.33 0.39 -12.06
N LYS A 78 0.51 0.79 -11.09
CA LYS A 78 0.96 1.66 -9.98
C LYS A 78 2.00 0.97 -9.10
N MET A 79 1.83 -0.30 -8.81
CA MET A 79 2.82 -1.08 -8.06
C MET A 79 4.15 -1.12 -8.81
N GLU A 80 4.13 -1.44 -10.09
CA GLU A 80 5.33 -1.51 -10.94
C GLU A 80 6.08 -0.17 -10.96
N ALA A 81 5.36 0.93 -11.17
CA ALA A 81 5.95 2.26 -11.16
C ALA A 81 6.49 2.67 -9.77
N TYR A 82 5.81 2.27 -8.69
CA TYR A 82 6.23 2.57 -7.32
C TYR A 82 7.52 1.85 -6.93
N VAL A 83 7.68 0.60 -7.32
CA VAL A 83 8.87 -0.20 -6.98
C VAL A 83 10.04 0.00 -7.95
N GLY A 84 9.81 0.58 -9.12
CA GLY A 84 10.86 0.81 -10.12
C GLY A 84 12.15 1.42 -9.57
N PRO A 85 12.09 2.53 -8.80
CA PRO A 85 13.28 3.13 -8.17
C PRO A 85 13.97 2.22 -7.14
N LEU A 86 13.24 1.30 -6.49
CA LEU A 86 13.80 0.33 -5.54
C LEU A 86 14.57 -0.77 -6.29
N LEU A 87 13.99 -1.27 -7.36
CA LEU A 87 14.62 -2.28 -8.24
C LEU A 87 15.89 -1.73 -8.90
N SER A 88 15.86 -0.47 -9.34
CA SER A 88 17.04 0.20 -9.93
C SER A 88 18.21 0.35 -8.95
N GLN A 89 17.94 0.31 -7.65
CA GLN A 89 18.96 0.31 -6.60
C GLN A 89 19.46 -1.10 -6.26
N GLY A 90 18.97 -2.13 -6.94
CA GLY A 90 19.35 -3.53 -6.68
C GLY A 90 18.78 -4.11 -5.38
N LEU A 91 17.70 -3.52 -4.83
CA LEU A 91 17.09 -4.01 -3.61
C LEU A 91 16.29 -5.32 -3.88
N PRO A 92 16.23 -6.24 -2.90
CA PRO A 92 15.54 -7.53 -3.05
C PRO A 92 14.02 -7.39 -2.87
N VAL A 93 13.36 -6.73 -3.83
CA VAL A 93 11.94 -6.39 -3.76
C VAL A 93 11.05 -7.58 -4.15
N ALA A 94 9.98 -7.79 -3.37
CA ALA A 94 8.84 -8.62 -3.72
C ALA A 94 7.56 -7.80 -3.60
N THR A 95 6.68 -7.86 -4.60
CA THR A 95 5.44 -7.08 -4.63
C THR A 95 4.24 -7.92 -4.24
N ILE A 96 3.32 -7.34 -3.48
CA ILE A 96 2.09 -7.99 -3.01
C ILE A 96 0.93 -7.03 -3.22
N LEU A 97 -0.09 -7.48 -3.95
CA LEU A 97 -1.38 -6.80 -4.07
C LEU A 97 -2.45 -7.64 -3.37
N ARG A 98 -3.24 -7.01 -2.51
CA ARG A 98 -4.31 -7.67 -1.75
C ARG A 98 -5.62 -6.91 -1.87
N LEU A 99 -6.70 -7.67 -1.98
CA LEU A 99 -8.06 -7.16 -1.87
C LEU A 99 -8.52 -7.19 -0.42
N GLY A 100 -9.23 -6.17 0.01
CA GLY A 100 -9.87 -6.12 1.32
C GLY A 100 -9.51 -4.90 2.16
N SER A 101 -9.77 -4.98 3.45
CA SER A 101 -9.50 -3.89 4.39
C SER A 101 -8.00 -3.74 4.65
N PRO A 102 -7.41 -2.55 4.43
CA PRO A 102 -5.99 -2.32 4.71
C PRO A 102 -5.60 -2.66 6.14
N ARG A 103 -6.44 -2.35 7.12
CA ARG A 103 -6.18 -2.63 8.54
C ARG A 103 -5.90 -4.10 8.81
N HIS A 104 -6.69 -4.99 8.21
CA HIS A 104 -6.57 -6.43 8.41
C HIS A 104 -5.49 -7.03 7.52
N GLN A 105 -5.50 -6.71 6.23
CA GLN A 105 -4.59 -7.29 5.26
C GLN A 105 -3.12 -6.96 5.54
N ILE A 106 -2.81 -5.77 6.03
CA ILE A 106 -1.43 -5.42 6.42
C ILE A 106 -0.93 -6.32 7.55
N ILE A 107 -1.77 -6.57 8.56
CA ILE A 107 -1.40 -7.44 9.68
C ILE A 107 -1.26 -8.90 9.23
N GLU A 108 -2.18 -9.40 8.41
CA GLU A 108 -2.11 -10.77 7.86
C GLU A 108 -0.83 -10.96 7.04
N VAL A 109 -0.52 -10.05 6.13
CA VAL A 109 0.69 -10.13 5.31
C VAL A 109 1.94 -10.01 6.16
N ALA A 110 1.95 -9.16 7.21
CA ALA A 110 3.09 -9.08 8.12
C ALA A 110 3.40 -10.43 8.79
N HIS A 111 2.38 -11.20 9.15
CA HIS A 111 2.54 -12.57 9.64
C HIS A 111 2.99 -13.54 8.54
N GLU A 112 2.36 -13.49 7.36
CA GLU A 112 2.68 -14.39 6.23
C GLU A 112 4.13 -14.31 5.77
N VAL A 113 4.73 -13.11 5.79
CA VAL A 113 6.09 -12.88 5.35
C VAL A 113 7.12 -12.90 6.49
N ASP A 114 6.70 -13.23 7.71
CA ASP A 114 7.53 -13.16 8.91
C ASP A 114 8.26 -11.80 9.01
N ALA A 115 7.50 -10.70 8.83
CA ALA A 115 8.07 -9.37 8.87
C ALA A 115 8.67 -9.05 10.24
N ASP A 116 9.89 -8.57 10.27
CA ASP A 116 10.55 -8.07 11.47
C ASP A 116 10.54 -6.54 11.58
N LEU A 117 10.17 -5.87 10.47
CA LEU A 117 9.91 -4.44 10.42
C LEU A 117 8.78 -4.12 9.45
N LEU A 118 7.84 -3.28 9.88
CA LEU A 118 6.80 -2.72 9.04
C LEU A 118 6.99 -1.22 8.88
N VAL A 119 7.04 -0.74 7.65
CA VAL A 119 7.15 0.68 7.29
C VAL A 119 5.84 1.12 6.66
N ILE A 120 5.23 2.17 7.19
CA ILE A 120 3.95 2.70 6.72
C ILE A 120 3.94 4.22 6.78
N GLY A 121 3.29 4.86 5.80
CA GLY A 121 3.01 6.29 5.88
C GLY A 121 2.04 6.61 7.02
N SER A 122 2.26 7.68 7.75
CA SER A 122 1.39 8.09 8.86
C SER A 122 -0.01 8.50 8.42
N HIS A 123 -0.17 8.93 7.16
CA HIS A 123 -1.44 9.25 6.50
C HIS A 123 -1.46 8.79 5.05
N SER A 124 -2.64 8.41 4.56
CA SER A 124 -2.87 8.13 3.13
C SER A 124 -3.61 9.24 2.41
N LYS A 125 -4.28 10.14 3.10
CA LYS A 125 -5.09 11.22 2.52
C LYS A 125 -4.32 12.53 2.47
N ARG A 126 -4.47 13.28 1.37
CA ARG A 126 -3.89 14.61 1.23
C ARG A 126 -4.44 15.55 2.29
N GLY A 127 -3.52 16.12 3.03
CA GLY A 127 -3.58 17.40 3.68
C GLY A 127 -4.88 17.75 4.39
N LEU A 128 -4.97 17.44 5.64
CA LEU A 128 -5.63 18.28 6.62
C LEU A 128 -4.81 18.16 7.89
N LEU A 129 -4.23 19.29 8.26
CA LEU A 129 -3.61 19.57 9.56
C LEU A 129 -3.04 18.33 10.29
N ASP A 130 -1.88 18.08 10.08
CA ASP A 130 -0.82 17.15 10.41
C ASP A 130 -0.72 16.60 11.85
N ILE A 131 -1.78 16.54 12.61
CA ILE A 131 -1.72 16.21 14.04
C ILE A 131 -2.34 14.84 14.36
N ALA A 132 -3.19 14.30 13.50
CA ALA A 132 -3.85 13.01 13.76
C ALA A 132 -3.29 11.89 12.91
N LEU A 133 -2.86 10.82 13.56
CA LEU A 133 -2.48 9.58 12.94
C LEU A 133 -3.65 8.97 12.17
N GLY A 134 -3.42 8.55 10.92
CA GLY A 134 -4.44 7.89 10.10
C GLY A 134 -4.97 6.61 10.75
N GLY A 135 -6.24 6.28 10.52
CA GLY A 135 -6.88 5.12 11.15
C GLY A 135 -6.18 3.79 10.88
N THR A 136 -5.66 3.60 9.66
CA THR A 136 -4.88 2.40 9.30
C THR A 136 -3.55 2.36 10.03
N ALA A 137 -2.79 3.46 10.03
CA ALA A 137 -1.51 3.54 10.71
C ALA A 137 -1.64 3.33 12.23
N ARG A 138 -2.70 3.88 12.84
CA ARG A 138 -3.01 3.66 14.26
C ARG A 138 -3.30 2.19 14.54
N HIS A 139 -4.14 1.55 13.74
CA HIS A 139 -4.47 0.14 13.94
C HIS A 139 -3.24 -0.74 13.79
N VAL A 140 -2.46 -0.52 12.75
CA VAL A 140 -1.23 -1.27 12.47
C VAL A 140 -0.22 -1.10 13.60
N SER A 141 -0.04 0.12 14.14
CA SER A 141 0.91 0.37 15.23
C SER A 141 0.60 -0.40 16.51
N THR A 142 -0.67 -0.76 16.74
CA THR A 142 -1.12 -1.48 17.94
C THR A 142 -1.23 -2.98 17.76
N HIS A 143 -1.34 -3.47 16.52
CA HIS A 143 -1.63 -4.89 16.24
C HIS A 143 -0.55 -5.60 15.42
N ALA A 144 0.45 -4.88 14.91
CA ALA A 144 1.51 -5.50 14.13
C ALA A 144 2.33 -6.50 14.95
N PRO A 145 2.75 -7.63 14.35
CA PRO A 145 3.57 -8.64 15.03
C PRO A 145 5.05 -8.25 15.17
N CYS A 146 5.44 -7.10 14.65
CA CYS A 146 6.82 -6.65 14.54
C CYS A 146 6.97 -5.17 14.88
N ALA A 147 8.19 -4.65 14.82
CA ALA A 147 8.44 -3.22 14.94
C ALA A 147 7.75 -2.45 13.81
N VAL A 148 7.22 -1.27 14.11
CA VAL A 148 6.53 -0.40 13.15
C VAL A 148 7.17 0.97 13.09
N VAL A 149 7.51 1.41 11.89
CA VAL A 149 7.96 2.76 11.61
C VAL A 149 6.89 3.49 10.82
N MET A 150 6.36 4.54 11.40
CA MET A 150 5.41 5.45 10.75
C MET A 150 6.16 6.64 10.17
N VAL A 151 5.94 6.90 8.90
CA VAL A 151 6.70 7.92 8.15
C VAL A 151 5.80 9.08 7.78
N ALA A 152 6.22 10.29 8.13
CA ALA A 152 5.66 11.53 7.64
C ALA A 152 6.65 12.21 6.68
N PRO A 153 6.18 12.87 5.62
CA PRO A 153 7.06 13.67 4.77
C PRO A 153 7.64 14.84 5.57
N LYS A 154 8.87 15.24 5.23
CA LYS A 154 9.46 16.42 5.84
C LYS A 154 8.60 17.65 5.47
N PRO A 155 8.32 18.56 6.42
CA PRO A 155 7.63 19.80 6.10
C PRO A 155 8.43 20.58 5.06
N LYS A 156 7.75 21.15 4.08
CA LYS A 156 8.39 22.09 3.13
C LYS A 156 8.81 23.31 3.94
N ARG A 157 10.11 23.59 3.94
CA ARG A 157 10.66 24.84 4.47
C ARG A 157 10.27 26.01 3.59
#